data_d4a5bd43731c0e4476a04b788c4ae721
#
_entry.id   d4a5bd43731c0e4476a04b788c4ae721
#
_cell.length_a   1.000
_cell.length_b   1.000
_cell.length_c   1.000
_cell.angle_alpha   90.00
_cell.angle_beta   90.00
_cell.angle_gamma   90.00
#
_symmetry.space_group_name_H-M   'P 1'
#
loop_
_entity.id
_entity.type
_entity.pdbx_description
1 polymer ?
#
loop_
_entity_poly.entity_id
_entity_poly.type
_entity_poly.pdbx_seq_one_letter_code
_entity_poly.pdbx_strand_id
1 'polypeptide(L)'
;MLCCCAEYLALRVVRQISVWDETVGNRGMSDADRTSFNRRGLLRAGVVAGLALAASRGAVGQSGSAVKIGVIGSGHIGSTVGSLWVKAGHPVLFSSRHPEQLVSLVQGLGVLAKAGTVAEAIGFSDVIFIAVPYGAYPQLGKDYAGAIAGKVMLDAGNAVAARDGEIINEVHEEGIGVTSAKYFPGAHIVRAFNTLSYRILAAQAGRPGDRMGIPLAGDDKDALTVASTLVHDAGFDPVIIGQLVRAKDFAQGGPLYGQQLTAAEMRRRAEAIK
;
A
#
# COMPACT_ATOMS: atom_id res chain seq x y z
N MET A 1 -34.48 0.00 31.85
CA MET A 1 -33.88 0.95 32.80
C MET A 1 -32.41 1.05 32.46
N LEU A 2 -31.99 2.10 31.77
CA LEU A 2 -30.62 2.57 31.46
C LEU A 2 -30.62 3.25 30.09
N CYS A 3 -31.28 4.40 30.08
CA CYS A 3 -31.23 5.37 28.98
C CYS A 3 -31.04 6.71 29.69
N CYS A 4 -29.81 7.22 29.83
CA CYS A 4 -29.51 8.59 30.29
C CYS A 4 -28.02 8.73 30.62
N CYS A 5 -27.13 8.76 29.60
CA CYS A 5 -25.73 9.20 29.78
C CYS A 5 -25.09 9.74 28.50
N ALA A 6 -25.84 10.13 27.47
CA ALA A 6 -25.25 10.61 26.21
C ALA A 6 -25.44 12.13 25.96
N GLU A 7 -26.07 12.88 26.86
CA GLU A 7 -26.37 14.32 26.63
C GLU A 7 -25.53 15.31 27.46
N TYR A 8 -24.54 14.86 28.24
CA TYR A 8 -23.84 15.77 29.18
C TYR A 8 -22.44 16.23 28.69
N LEU A 9 -22.00 15.85 27.49
CA LEU A 9 -20.69 16.26 26.97
C LEU A 9 -20.71 17.30 25.83
N ALA A 10 -21.86 17.67 25.30
CA ALA A 10 -21.97 18.61 24.18
C ALA A 10 -22.14 20.10 24.57
N LEU A 11 -22.22 20.44 25.85
CA LEU A 11 -22.56 21.82 26.33
C LEU A 11 -21.39 22.58 26.98
N ARG A 12 -20.15 22.09 26.89
CA ARG A 12 -18.97 22.77 27.49
C ARG A 12 -17.99 23.39 26.49
N VAL A 13 -18.19 23.27 25.17
CA VAL A 13 -17.26 23.82 24.15
C VAL A 13 -17.75 25.15 23.55
N VAL A 14 -18.97 25.60 23.79
CA VAL A 14 -19.53 26.81 23.16
C VAL A 14 -19.45 28.07 24.07
N ARG A 15 -18.84 28.02 25.25
CA ARG A 15 -18.82 29.16 26.19
C ARG A 15 -17.45 29.83 26.40
N GLN A 16 -16.53 29.70 25.48
CA GLN A 16 -15.17 30.30 25.60
C GLN A 16 -14.74 31.19 24.42
N ILE A 17 -15.67 31.64 23.57
CA ILE A 17 -15.39 32.60 22.49
C ILE A 17 -16.37 33.81 22.58
N SER A 18 -16.41 34.49 23.72
CA SER A 18 -17.12 35.78 23.82
C SER A 18 -16.65 36.63 25.00
N VAL A 19 -15.34 36.85 25.14
CA VAL A 19 -14.80 37.92 25.99
C VAL A 19 -13.45 38.38 25.39
N TRP A 20 -13.48 39.05 24.27
CA TRP A 20 -12.39 39.91 23.77
C TRP A 20 -12.98 40.91 22.76
N ASP A 21 -13.84 41.80 23.27
CA ASP A 21 -14.11 43.09 22.58
C ASP A 21 -14.58 44.08 23.64
N GLU A 22 -13.95 45.20 23.70
CA GLU A 22 -14.11 46.39 24.56
C GLU A 22 -12.89 46.59 25.52
N THR A 23 -11.79 47.06 24.97
CA THR A 23 -10.96 48.12 25.60
C THR A 23 -9.76 48.46 24.72
N VAL A 24 -9.96 49.27 23.67
CA VAL A 24 -8.91 50.18 23.21
C VAL A 24 -9.58 51.52 22.85
N GLY A 25 -9.58 52.36 23.82
CA GLY A 25 -10.04 53.76 23.69
C GLY A 25 -9.13 54.57 22.80
N ASN A 26 -9.81 55.35 22.03
CA ASN A 26 -9.48 56.61 21.40
C ASN A 26 -8.23 57.32 21.97
N ARG A 27 -7.10 57.31 21.23
CA ARG A 27 -6.01 58.29 21.37
C ARG A 27 -5.75 58.91 20.01
N GLY A 28 -6.04 60.22 19.92
CA GLY A 28 -5.86 61.05 18.74
C GLY A 28 -4.44 61.05 18.20
N MET A 29 -4.36 60.88 16.91
CA MET A 29 -3.13 60.94 16.13
C MET A 29 -2.78 62.39 15.80
N SER A 30 -1.62 62.84 16.25
CA SER A 30 -1.06 64.16 15.94
C SER A 30 -0.52 64.18 14.50
N ASP A 31 -0.65 65.31 13.86
CA ASP A 31 -0.39 65.62 12.43
C ASP A 31 1.10 65.70 12.00
N ALA A 32 1.98 64.83 12.51
CA ALA A 32 3.42 64.96 12.25
C ALA A 32 4.10 63.76 11.55
N ASP A 33 3.39 62.87 10.89
CA ASP A 33 4.04 61.73 10.19
C ASP A 33 3.51 61.50 8.77
N ARG A 34 3.54 62.56 7.96
CA ARG A 34 3.40 62.43 6.49
C ARG A 34 4.78 62.18 5.87
N THR A 35 5.28 60.97 5.99
CA THR A 35 6.42 60.55 5.18
C THR A 35 5.93 60.15 3.79
N SER A 36 6.42 60.91 2.78
CA SER A 36 6.16 60.74 1.34
C SER A 36 6.55 59.33 0.87
N PHE A 37 5.56 58.53 0.44
CA PHE A 37 5.81 57.29 -0.28
C PHE A 37 6.46 57.54 -1.63
N ASN A 38 7.77 57.28 -1.73
CA ASN A 38 8.55 57.42 -2.94
C ASN A 38 8.36 56.19 -3.82
N ARG A 39 8.00 56.38 -5.13
CA ARG A 39 7.75 55.34 -6.13
C ARG A 39 8.90 54.29 -6.28
N ARG A 40 10.11 54.63 -5.83
CA ARG A 40 11.26 53.72 -5.83
C ARG A 40 11.24 52.69 -4.69
N GLY A 41 10.47 52.88 -3.62
CA GLY A 41 10.28 51.92 -2.51
C GLY A 41 9.34 50.79 -2.87
N LEU A 42 8.33 51.03 -3.74
CA LEU A 42 7.37 50.01 -4.16
C LEU A 42 7.99 48.92 -5.06
N LEU A 43 9.03 49.25 -5.84
CA LEU A 43 9.71 48.28 -6.71
C LEU A 43 10.64 47.32 -5.96
N ARG A 44 11.11 47.73 -4.77
CA ARG A 44 11.96 46.85 -3.95
C ARG A 44 11.18 45.88 -3.05
N ALA A 45 9.96 46.22 -2.65
CA ALA A 45 9.08 45.34 -1.88
C ALA A 45 8.45 44.22 -2.75
N GLY A 46 8.23 44.47 -4.06
CA GLY A 46 7.69 43.48 -5.01
C GLY A 46 8.66 42.35 -5.36
N VAL A 47 9.98 42.58 -5.31
CA VAL A 47 10.99 41.55 -5.66
C VAL A 47 11.22 40.58 -4.52
N VAL A 48 11.06 40.99 -3.26
CA VAL A 48 11.23 40.09 -2.09
C VAL A 48 10.00 39.20 -1.90
N ALA A 49 8.79 39.68 -2.21
CA ALA A 49 7.57 38.87 -2.13
C ALA A 49 7.49 37.81 -3.26
N GLY A 50 8.06 38.10 -4.44
CA GLY A 50 8.11 37.17 -5.58
C GLY A 50 9.07 35.97 -5.37
N LEU A 51 10.14 36.16 -4.61
CA LEU A 51 11.12 35.11 -4.32
C LEU A 51 10.66 34.15 -3.17
N ALA A 52 9.78 34.60 -2.29
CA ALA A 52 9.25 33.76 -1.20
C ALA A 52 8.16 32.78 -1.67
N LEU A 53 7.45 33.08 -2.78
CA LEU A 53 6.46 32.15 -3.37
C LEU A 53 7.10 31.07 -4.29
N ALA A 54 8.36 31.23 -4.69
CA ALA A 54 9.05 30.26 -5.53
C ALA A 54 9.74 29.12 -4.73
N ALA A 55 9.84 29.25 -3.40
CA ALA A 55 10.53 28.29 -2.54
C ALA A 55 9.62 27.21 -1.93
N SER A 56 8.30 27.27 -2.13
CA SER A 56 7.34 26.25 -1.67
C SER A 56 6.91 25.27 -2.77
N ARG A 57 7.78 25.04 -3.77
CA ARG A 57 7.68 23.79 -4.54
C ARG A 57 8.20 22.68 -3.64
N GLY A 58 7.29 22.19 -2.78
CA GLY A 58 7.49 20.95 -2.08
C GLY A 58 7.99 19.92 -3.10
N ALA A 59 9.01 19.19 -2.75
CA ALA A 59 9.47 18.04 -3.51
C ALA A 59 8.25 17.15 -3.78
N VAL A 60 7.67 17.28 -4.96
CA VAL A 60 6.82 16.26 -5.54
C VAL A 60 7.80 15.11 -5.77
N GLY A 61 7.85 14.18 -4.82
CA GLY A 61 8.53 12.92 -5.02
C GLY A 61 8.06 12.41 -6.37
N GLN A 62 8.98 11.97 -7.21
CA GLN A 62 8.67 11.29 -8.46
C GLN A 62 7.75 10.12 -8.12
N SER A 63 6.43 10.36 -8.14
CA SER A 63 5.45 9.29 -8.16
C SER A 63 5.63 8.61 -9.51
N GLY A 64 6.16 7.40 -9.50
CA GLY A 64 6.06 6.50 -10.64
C GLY A 64 4.60 6.53 -11.11
N SER A 65 4.37 6.32 -12.40
CA SER A 65 3.00 6.34 -12.95
C SER A 65 2.09 5.41 -12.13
N ALA A 66 0.92 5.91 -11.74
CA ALA A 66 -0.04 5.14 -10.96
C ALA A 66 -0.42 3.84 -11.70
N VAL A 67 -0.17 2.70 -11.08
CA VAL A 67 -0.45 1.37 -11.61
C VAL A 67 -1.84 0.93 -11.15
N LYS A 68 -2.69 0.41 -12.04
CA LYS A 68 -3.97 -0.18 -11.67
C LYS A 68 -3.75 -1.59 -11.11
N ILE A 69 -4.21 -1.83 -9.90
CA ILE A 69 -3.99 -3.10 -9.20
C ILE A 69 -5.31 -3.82 -8.97
N GLY A 70 -5.39 -5.07 -9.43
CA GLY A 70 -6.51 -5.97 -9.14
C GLY A 70 -6.15 -6.90 -7.99
N VAL A 71 -6.87 -6.79 -6.87
CA VAL A 71 -6.68 -7.67 -5.71
C VAL A 71 -7.62 -8.85 -5.80
N ILE A 72 -7.08 -10.04 -6.03
CA ILE A 72 -7.85 -11.29 -5.98
C ILE A 72 -7.80 -11.84 -4.54
N GLY A 73 -8.92 -11.71 -3.84
CA GLY A 73 -9.03 -12.09 -2.43
C GLY A 73 -8.76 -10.94 -1.46
N SER A 74 -9.82 -10.22 -1.10
CA SER A 74 -9.78 -9.08 -0.17
C SER A 74 -9.98 -9.50 1.29
N GLY A 75 -9.34 -10.61 1.69
CA GLY A 75 -9.18 -11.00 3.09
C GLY A 75 -8.16 -10.11 3.82
N HIS A 76 -7.64 -10.58 4.97
CA HIS A 76 -6.73 -9.78 5.78
C HIS A 76 -5.48 -9.28 5.04
N ILE A 77 -4.80 -10.13 4.26
CA ILE A 77 -3.60 -9.73 3.50
C ILE A 77 -3.99 -8.82 2.34
N GLY A 78 -4.96 -9.24 1.51
CA GLY A 78 -5.36 -8.48 0.32
C GLY A 78 -5.89 -7.09 0.66
N SER A 79 -6.75 -6.96 1.68
CA SER A 79 -7.24 -5.67 2.12
C SER A 79 -6.14 -4.78 2.71
N THR A 80 -5.22 -5.35 3.51
CA THR A 80 -4.13 -4.58 4.12
C THR A 80 -3.17 -4.03 3.06
N VAL A 81 -2.61 -4.90 2.22
CA VAL A 81 -1.63 -4.48 1.20
C VAL A 81 -2.27 -3.59 0.15
N GLY A 82 -3.47 -3.94 -0.33
CA GLY A 82 -4.24 -3.11 -1.25
C GLY A 82 -4.53 -1.71 -0.69
N SER A 83 -4.83 -1.60 0.61
CA SER A 83 -5.04 -0.30 1.27
C SER A 83 -3.76 0.54 1.32
N LEU A 84 -2.59 -0.08 1.47
CA LEU A 84 -1.31 0.64 1.41
C LEU A 84 -1.08 1.22 0.01
N TRP A 85 -1.38 0.47 -1.05
CA TRP A 85 -1.27 0.97 -2.42
C TRP A 85 -2.28 2.07 -2.73
N VAL A 86 -3.52 1.99 -2.24
CA VAL A 86 -4.48 3.11 -2.35
C VAL A 86 -3.92 4.38 -1.70
N LYS A 87 -3.33 4.27 -0.50
CA LYS A 87 -2.68 5.39 0.19
C LYS A 87 -1.46 5.94 -0.56
N ALA A 88 -0.76 5.09 -1.31
CA ALA A 88 0.35 5.48 -2.18
C ALA A 88 -0.11 6.11 -3.51
N GLY A 89 -1.41 6.15 -3.79
CA GLY A 89 -1.97 6.79 -4.99
C GLY A 89 -2.30 5.82 -6.14
N HIS A 90 -2.21 4.51 -5.93
CA HIS A 90 -2.60 3.52 -6.95
C HIS A 90 -4.12 3.28 -6.95
N PRO A 91 -4.78 3.24 -8.13
CA PRO A 91 -6.13 2.74 -8.24
C PRO A 91 -6.19 1.23 -7.96
N VAL A 92 -7.04 0.80 -7.01
CA VAL A 92 -7.15 -0.61 -6.60
C VAL A 92 -8.58 -1.09 -6.72
N LEU A 93 -8.79 -2.23 -7.38
CA LEU A 93 -10.05 -2.96 -7.36
C LEU A 93 -9.91 -4.20 -6.47
N PHE A 94 -10.60 -4.17 -5.35
CA PHE A 94 -10.68 -5.27 -4.40
C PHE A 94 -11.74 -6.27 -4.84
N SER A 95 -11.38 -7.55 -4.99
CA SER A 95 -12.37 -8.56 -5.36
C SER A 95 -12.69 -9.55 -4.25
N SER A 96 -13.93 -9.99 -4.24
CA SER A 96 -14.45 -11.01 -3.35
C SER A 96 -15.51 -11.85 -4.07
N ARG A 97 -15.82 -13.03 -3.55
CA ARG A 97 -17.03 -13.78 -3.89
C ARG A 97 -18.30 -13.04 -3.48
N HIS A 98 -18.17 -12.10 -2.54
CA HIS A 98 -19.21 -11.25 -1.99
C HIS A 98 -18.75 -9.79 -2.02
N PRO A 99 -18.74 -9.12 -3.19
CA PRO A 99 -18.25 -7.74 -3.33
C PRO A 99 -19.01 -6.73 -2.48
N GLU A 100 -20.28 -6.99 -2.18
CA GLU A 100 -21.14 -6.17 -1.33
C GLU A 100 -20.58 -6.04 0.11
N GLN A 101 -19.81 -7.00 0.58
CA GLN A 101 -19.17 -6.95 1.90
C GLN A 101 -17.94 -6.05 1.94
N LEU A 102 -17.46 -5.60 0.78
CA LEU A 102 -16.29 -4.71 0.67
C LEU A 102 -16.66 -3.21 0.67
N VAL A 103 -17.96 -2.87 0.71
CA VAL A 103 -18.44 -1.48 0.62
C VAL A 103 -17.79 -0.59 1.69
N SER A 104 -17.76 -1.03 2.95
CA SER A 104 -17.14 -0.26 4.03
C SER A 104 -15.64 -0.05 3.83
N LEU A 105 -14.93 -1.05 3.29
CA LEU A 105 -13.51 -0.96 2.98
C LEU A 105 -13.24 0.12 1.93
N VAL A 106 -13.94 0.04 0.79
CA VAL A 106 -13.69 0.96 -0.32
C VAL A 106 -14.16 2.38 -0.03
N GLN A 107 -15.26 2.56 0.71
CA GLN A 107 -15.70 3.87 1.16
C GLN A 107 -14.66 4.52 2.10
N GLY A 108 -14.08 3.76 3.02
CA GLY A 108 -13.05 4.26 3.92
C GLY A 108 -11.73 4.62 3.22
N LEU A 109 -11.46 4.05 2.04
CA LEU A 109 -10.25 4.30 1.26
C LEU A 109 -10.41 5.42 0.21
N GLY A 110 -11.64 5.78 -0.16
CA GLY A 110 -11.94 6.87 -1.09
C GLY A 110 -11.91 6.47 -2.56
N VAL A 111 -11.80 7.46 -3.44
CA VAL A 111 -12.08 7.36 -4.89
C VAL A 111 -11.19 6.40 -5.69
N LEU A 112 -10.00 6.10 -5.19
CA LEU A 112 -9.08 5.17 -5.83
C LEU A 112 -9.38 3.70 -5.53
N ALA A 113 -10.26 3.41 -4.56
CA ALA A 113 -10.66 2.06 -4.20
C ALA A 113 -12.01 1.70 -4.83
N LYS A 114 -12.09 0.51 -5.39
CA LYS A 114 -13.32 -0.08 -5.94
C LYS A 114 -13.50 -1.50 -5.42
N ALA A 115 -14.74 -1.96 -5.34
CA ALA A 115 -15.08 -3.35 -5.07
C ALA A 115 -15.67 -4.00 -6.32
N GLY A 116 -15.42 -5.30 -6.50
CA GLY A 116 -15.97 -6.04 -7.63
C GLY A 116 -15.72 -7.55 -7.55
N THR A 117 -16.02 -8.22 -8.63
CA THR A 117 -15.76 -9.64 -8.86
C THR A 117 -14.30 -9.88 -9.25
N VAL A 118 -13.87 -11.15 -9.25
CA VAL A 118 -12.53 -11.53 -9.72
C VAL A 118 -12.32 -11.14 -11.19
N ALA A 119 -13.30 -11.37 -12.04
CA ALA A 119 -13.24 -11.03 -13.46
C ALA A 119 -13.07 -9.52 -13.68
N GLU A 120 -13.80 -8.69 -12.92
CA GLU A 120 -13.69 -7.23 -12.97
C GLU A 120 -12.31 -6.77 -12.48
N ALA A 121 -11.76 -7.38 -11.43
CA ALA A 121 -10.43 -7.04 -10.93
C ALA A 121 -9.34 -7.35 -11.98
N ILE A 122 -9.42 -8.49 -12.64
CA ILE A 122 -8.49 -8.89 -13.70
C ILE A 122 -8.60 -7.93 -14.91
N GLY A 123 -9.83 -7.63 -15.35
CA GLY A 123 -10.07 -6.72 -16.48
C GLY A 123 -9.66 -5.27 -16.20
N PHE A 124 -9.76 -4.83 -14.96
CA PHE A 124 -9.37 -3.49 -14.51
C PHE A 124 -7.85 -3.27 -14.47
N SER A 125 -7.09 -4.32 -14.13
CA SER A 125 -5.72 -4.19 -13.63
C SER A 125 -4.63 -4.31 -14.69
N ASP A 126 -3.55 -3.59 -14.47
CA ASP A 126 -2.25 -3.79 -15.12
C ASP A 126 -1.43 -4.86 -14.36
N VAL A 127 -1.57 -4.88 -13.02
CA VAL A 127 -0.92 -5.81 -12.10
C VAL A 127 -1.95 -6.50 -11.22
N ILE A 128 -1.78 -7.79 -11.03
CA ILE A 128 -2.64 -8.61 -10.16
C ILE A 128 -1.92 -8.87 -8.84
N PHE A 129 -2.65 -8.76 -7.73
CA PHE A 129 -2.22 -9.25 -6.43
C PHE A 129 -3.15 -10.37 -5.96
N ILE A 130 -2.62 -11.60 -5.89
CA ILE A 130 -3.38 -12.75 -5.44
C ILE A 130 -3.10 -13.05 -3.97
N ALA A 131 -4.16 -13.03 -3.15
CA ALA A 131 -4.13 -13.20 -1.69
C ALA A 131 -5.30 -14.05 -1.19
N VAL A 132 -5.50 -15.21 -1.82
CA VAL A 132 -6.51 -16.21 -1.45
C VAL A 132 -5.88 -17.44 -0.81
N PRO A 133 -6.65 -18.32 -0.16
CA PRO A 133 -6.20 -19.67 0.21
C PRO A 133 -5.61 -20.41 -0.98
N TYR A 134 -4.48 -21.08 -0.80
CA TYR A 134 -3.72 -21.68 -1.89
C TYR A 134 -4.51 -22.80 -2.60
N GLY A 135 -5.37 -23.52 -1.87
CA GLY A 135 -6.29 -24.49 -2.43
C GLY A 135 -7.28 -23.96 -3.47
N ALA A 136 -7.42 -22.63 -3.60
CA ALA A 136 -8.24 -22.02 -4.65
C ALA A 136 -7.51 -21.84 -6.00
N TYR A 137 -6.17 -22.03 -6.04
CA TYR A 137 -5.36 -21.78 -7.25
C TYR A 137 -5.75 -22.65 -8.45
N PRO A 138 -6.01 -23.96 -8.30
CA PRO A 138 -6.44 -24.80 -9.42
C PRO A 138 -7.71 -24.28 -10.10
N GLN A 139 -8.70 -23.87 -9.31
CA GLN A 139 -9.95 -23.36 -9.86
C GLN A 139 -9.76 -21.97 -10.48
N LEU A 140 -9.03 -21.07 -9.83
CA LEU A 140 -8.72 -19.75 -10.38
C LEU A 140 -7.92 -19.85 -11.68
N GLY A 141 -6.94 -20.75 -11.74
CA GLY A 141 -6.18 -21.02 -12.96
C GLY A 141 -7.06 -21.51 -14.08
N LYS A 142 -7.95 -22.48 -13.80
CA LYS A 142 -8.92 -22.99 -14.78
C LYS A 142 -9.83 -21.90 -15.33
N ASP A 143 -10.31 -21.00 -14.45
CA ASP A 143 -11.29 -19.99 -14.82
C ASP A 143 -10.67 -18.74 -15.48
N TYR A 144 -9.43 -18.36 -15.07
CA TYR A 144 -8.90 -17.05 -15.38
C TYR A 144 -7.46 -17.02 -15.93
N ALA A 145 -6.75 -18.15 -16.05
CA ALA A 145 -5.35 -18.13 -16.51
C ALA A 145 -5.16 -17.39 -17.83
N GLY A 146 -6.06 -17.59 -18.80
CA GLY A 146 -6.01 -16.90 -20.09
C GLY A 146 -6.16 -15.37 -19.98
N ALA A 147 -6.95 -14.88 -19.02
CA ALA A 147 -7.12 -13.44 -18.79
C ALA A 147 -5.99 -12.83 -17.95
N ILE A 148 -5.24 -13.66 -17.22
CA ILE A 148 -4.08 -13.29 -16.39
C ILE A 148 -2.78 -13.36 -17.21
N ALA A 149 -2.73 -14.17 -18.26
CA ALA A 149 -1.56 -14.33 -19.12
C ALA A 149 -1.02 -12.97 -19.61
N GLY A 150 0.31 -12.80 -19.56
CA GLY A 150 1.01 -11.56 -19.90
C GLY A 150 0.97 -10.47 -18.83
N LYS A 151 0.23 -10.65 -17.74
CA LYS A 151 0.21 -9.69 -16.62
C LYS A 151 1.26 -10.02 -15.58
N VAL A 152 1.75 -9.00 -14.89
CA VAL A 152 2.53 -9.18 -13.66
C VAL A 152 1.58 -9.62 -12.54
N MET A 153 1.94 -10.69 -11.85
CA MET A 153 1.16 -11.22 -10.72
C MET A 153 2.01 -11.33 -9.46
N LEU A 154 1.76 -10.45 -8.48
CA LEU A 154 2.31 -10.59 -7.12
C LEU A 154 1.51 -11.65 -6.37
N ASP A 155 2.21 -12.67 -5.86
CA ASP A 155 1.60 -13.82 -5.22
C ASP A 155 1.96 -13.90 -3.72
N ALA A 156 0.95 -13.70 -2.87
CA ALA A 156 1.06 -13.78 -1.40
C ALA A 156 0.50 -15.09 -0.81
N GLY A 157 0.10 -16.04 -1.62
CA GLY A 157 -0.47 -17.29 -1.13
C GLY A 157 0.54 -18.15 -0.38
N ASN A 158 0.09 -18.82 0.67
CA ASN A 158 0.84 -19.90 1.34
C ASN A 158 -0.01 -21.15 1.37
N ALA A 159 0.60 -22.27 1.06
CA ALA A 159 -0.03 -23.58 1.16
C ALA A 159 -0.03 -24.05 2.63
N VAL A 160 -1.22 -24.31 3.18
CA VAL A 160 -1.42 -24.69 4.57
C VAL A 160 -2.15 -26.04 4.62
N ALA A 161 -1.49 -27.08 5.12
CA ALA A 161 -2.00 -28.45 5.10
C ALA A 161 -3.43 -28.62 5.68
N ALA A 162 -3.72 -27.94 6.78
CA ALA A 162 -5.05 -28.01 7.42
C ALA A 162 -6.18 -27.33 6.62
N ARG A 163 -5.86 -26.59 5.54
CA ARG A 163 -6.81 -25.76 4.80
C ARG A 163 -6.91 -26.08 3.31
N ASP A 164 -5.78 -26.42 2.68
CA ASP A 164 -5.66 -26.33 1.22
C ASP A 164 -5.72 -27.70 0.51
N GLY A 165 -5.81 -28.83 1.27
CA GLY A 165 -6.05 -30.16 0.70
C GLY A 165 -4.86 -30.72 -0.09
N GLU A 166 -5.16 -31.48 -1.15
CA GLU A 166 -4.19 -32.26 -1.94
C GLU A 166 -3.08 -31.43 -2.63
N ILE A 167 -3.34 -30.14 -2.91
CA ILE A 167 -2.35 -29.24 -3.55
C ILE A 167 -1.06 -29.11 -2.72
N ILE A 168 -1.11 -29.45 -1.45
CA ILE A 168 0.06 -29.46 -0.56
C ILE A 168 1.14 -30.42 -1.07
N ASN A 169 0.73 -31.57 -1.62
CA ASN A 169 1.66 -32.56 -2.14
C ASN A 169 2.45 -31.99 -3.32
N GLU A 170 1.76 -31.31 -4.25
CA GLU A 170 2.42 -30.65 -5.39
C GLU A 170 3.40 -29.57 -4.93
N VAL A 171 3.02 -28.78 -3.91
CA VAL A 171 3.89 -27.74 -3.36
C VAL A 171 5.13 -28.34 -2.69
N HIS A 172 5.01 -29.47 -2.04
CA HIS A 172 6.16 -30.18 -1.44
C HIS A 172 7.11 -30.74 -2.51
N GLU A 173 6.58 -31.24 -3.62
CA GLU A 173 7.34 -31.85 -4.69
C GLU A 173 8.02 -30.81 -5.61
N GLU A 174 7.26 -29.80 -6.05
CA GLU A 174 7.67 -28.85 -7.08
C GLU A 174 8.20 -27.52 -6.49
N GLY A 175 7.80 -27.19 -5.25
CA GLY A 175 8.04 -25.90 -4.63
C GLY A 175 6.94 -24.88 -4.95
N ILE A 176 6.57 -24.05 -3.96
CA ILE A 176 5.41 -23.16 -4.00
C ILE A 176 5.42 -22.18 -5.18
N GLY A 177 6.58 -21.65 -5.56
CA GLY A 177 6.68 -20.71 -6.68
C GLY A 177 6.42 -21.41 -8.03
N VAL A 178 7.00 -22.59 -8.21
CA VAL A 178 6.81 -23.41 -9.42
C VAL A 178 5.37 -23.87 -9.55
N THR A 179 4.77 -24.33 -8.46
CA THR A 179 3.36 -24.73 -8.42
C THR A 179 2.43 -23.54 -8.75
N SER A 180 2.73 -22.32 -8.28
CA SER A 180 1.96 -21.14 -8.69
C SER A 180 2.04 -20.90 -10.21
N ALA A 181 3.23 -21.00 -10.81
CA ALA A 181 3.42 -20.83 -12.26
C ALA A 181 2.67 -21.89 -13.09
N LYS A 182 2.55 -23.10 -12.59
CA LYS A 182 1.79 -24.19 -13.22
C LYS A 182 0.29 -23.84 -13.36
N TYR A 183 -0.31 -23.19 -12.34
CA TYR A 183 -1.72 -22.83 -12.37
C TYR A 183 -2.03 -21.55 -13.14
N PHE A 184 -1.03 -20.67 -13.33
CA PHE A 184 -1.21 -19.42 -14.06
C PHE A 184 -0.20 -19.31 -15.22
N PRO A 185 -0.30 -20.21 -16.23
CA PRO A 185 0.62 -20.22 -17.35
C PRO A 185 0.57 -18.89 -18.10
N GLY A 186 1.75 -18.37 -18.45
CA GLY A 186 1.90 -17.08 -19.13
C GLY A 186 1.84 -15.86 -18.24
N ALA A 187 1.54 -15.98 -16.95
CA ALA A 187 1.66 -14.88 -16.00
C ALA A 187 3.12 -14.67 -15.61
N HIS A 188 3.54 -13.40 -15.42
CA HIS A 188 4.85 -13.03 -14.88
C HIS A 188 4.79 -13.00 -13.36
N ILE A 189 5.01 -14.15 -12.72
CA ILE A 189 4.79 -14.32 -11.27
C ILE A 189 5.97 -13.80 -10.48
N VAL A 190 5.67 -13.01 -9.44
CA VAL A 190 6.60 -12.62 -8.37
C VAL A 190 5.99 -12.97 -7.03
N ARG A 191 6.64 -13.86 -6.30
CA ARG A 191 6.26 -14.15 -4.91
C ARG A 191 6.60 -12.97 -4.02
N ALA A 192 5.61 -12.47 -3.24
CA ALA A 192 5.77 -11.32 -2.36
C ALA A 192 4.68 -11.29 -1.27
N PHE A 193 4.95 -10.61 -0.13
CA PHE A 193 3.99 -10.37 0.97
C PHE A 193 3.42 -11.62 1.65
N ASN A 194 4.00 -12.79 1.45
CA ASN A 194 3.56 -14.06 2.02
C ASN A 194 4.20 -14.39 3.37
N THR A 195 5.23 -13.64 3.80
CA THR A 195 6.07 -13.99 4.96
C THR A 195 5.56 -13.45 6.29
N LEU A 196 4.74 -12.42 6.29
CA LEU A 196 4.32 -11.68 7.48
C LEU A 196 2.81 -11.66 7.64
N SER A 197 2.34 -11.59 8.88
CA SER A 197 0.93 -11.40 9.14
C SER A 197 0.46 -10.01 8.73
N TYR A 198 -0.81 -9.87 8.38
CA TYR A 198 -1.41 -8.60 8.03
C TYR A 198 -1.25 -7.51 9.11
N ARG A 199 -1.22 -7.91 10.40
CA ARG A 199 -1.02 -6.99 11.53
C ARG A 199 0.39 -6.38 11.51
N ILE A 200 1.40 -7.21 11.22
CA ILE A 200 2.78 -6.74 11.09
C ILE A 200 2.90 -5.84 9.85
N LEU A 201 2.34 -6.25 8.71
CA LEU A 201 2.34 -5.42 7.50
C LEU A 201 1.69 -4.06 7.76
N ALA A 202 0.51 -4.02 8.40
CA ALA A 202 -0.15 -2.75 8.73
C ALA A 202 0.65 -1.86 9.69
N ALA A 203 1.31 -2.46 10.69
CA ALA A 203 2.04 -1.72 11.71
C ALA A 203 3.42 -1.24 11.27
N GLN A 204 4.04 -1.92 10.31
CA GLN A 204 5.42 -1.67 9.89
C GLN A 204 5.54 -0.91 8.56
N ALA A 205 4.44 -0.74 7.83
CA ALA A 205 4.45 0.02 6.59
C ALA A 205 4.88 1.48 6.83
N GLY A 206 5.88 1.92 6.09
CA GLY A 206 6.39 3.29 6.17
C GLY A 206 7.03 3.68 7.51
N ARG A 207 7.46 2.71 8.33
CA ARG A 207 8.12 3.00 9.60
C ARG A 207 9.35 3.91 9.39
N PRO A 208 9.66 4.81 10.32
CA PRO A 208 10.84 5.67 10.23
C PRO A 208 12.14 4.85 10.35
N GLY A 209 13.22 5.34 9.77
CA GLY A 209 14.51 4.66 9.72
C GLY A 209 14.56 3.52 8.71
N ASP A 210 15.25 2.43 9.04
CA ASP A 210 15.38 1.26 8.16
C ASP A 210 14.03 0.56 8.00
N ARG A 211 13.52 0.55 6.78
CA ARG A 211 12.27 -0.13 6.45
C ARG A 211 12.43 -1.64 6.56
N MET A 212 11.32 -2.30 6.80
CA MET A 212 11.26 -3.76 6.78
C MET A 212 11.45 -4.29 5.37
N GLY A 213 12.28 -5.31 5.21
CA GLY A 213 12.51 -5.99 3.95
C GLY A 213 11.35 -6.93 3.61
N ILE A 214 10.88 -6.89 2.36
CA ILE A 214 9.97 -7.89 1.80
C ILE A 214 10.73 -8.73 0.78
N PRO A 215 10.85 -10.05 0.97
CA PRO A 215 11.53 -10.93 0.04
C PRO A 215 10.71 -11.09 -1.24
N LEU A 216 11.40 -11.07 -2.38
CA LEU A 216 10.86 -11.28 -3.72
C LEU A 216 11.56 -12.44 -4.41
N ALA A 217 10.80 -13.28 -5.13
CA ALA A 217 11.32 -14.27 -6.04
C ALA A 217 10.50 -14.30 -7.33
N GLY A 218 11.16 -14.31 -8.48
CA GLY A 218 10.53 -14.31 -9.79
C GLY A 218 11.56 -14.56 -10.88
N ASP A 219 11.12 -15.00 -12.05
CA ASP A 219 11.98 -15.32 -13.18
C ASP A 219 12.09 -14.19 -14.20
N ASP A 220 11.09 -13.30 -14.22
CA ASP A 220 11.02 -12.16 -15.13
C ASP A 220 11.57 -10.89 -14.46
N LYS A 221 12.56 -10.26 -15.09
CA LYS A 221 13.24 -9.08 -14.53
C LYS A 221 12.34 -7.83 -14.51
N ASP A 222 11.48 -7.69 -15.52
CA ASP A 222 10.59 -6.54 -15.60
C ASP A 222 9.48 -6.67 -14.55
N ALA A 223 8.95 -7.87 -14.36
CA ALA A 223 8.00 -8.17 -13.28
C ALA A 223 8.60 -7.94 -11.89
N LEU A 224 9.87 -8.34 -11.68
CA LEU A 224 10.59 -8.05 -10.42
C LEU A 224 10.77 -6.55 -10.20
N THR A 225 11.01 -5.77 -11.25
CA THR A 225 11.11 -4.31 -11.17
C THR A 225 9.78 -3.68 -10.77
N VAL A 226 8.67 -4.10 -11.41
CA VAL A 226 7.31 -3.65 -11.06
C VAL A 226 6.97 -4.03 -9.62
N ALA A 227 7.22 -5.28 -9.22
CA ALA A 227 6.96 -5.76 -7.87
C ALA A 227 7.80 -4.99 -6.83
N SER A 228 9.08 -4.68 -7.13
CA SER A 228 9.95 -3.90 -6.26
C SER A 228 9.40 -2.48 -6.03
N THR A 229 8.91 -1.84 -7.09
CA THR A 229 8.26 -0.53 -6.99
C THR A 229 7.02 -0.61 -6.09
N LEU A 230 6.14 -1.60 -6.30
CA LEU A 230 4.93 -1.77 -5.50
C LEU A 230 5.20 -2.14 -4.04
N VAL A 231 6.28 -2.87 -3.75
CA VAL A 231 6.75 -3.12 -2.38
C VAL A 231 7.21 -1.82 -1.73
N HIS A 232 7.98 -1.01 -2.45
CA HIS A 232 8.45 0.29 -1.96
C HIS A 232 7.28 1.26 -1.70
N ASP A 233 6.32 1.34 -2.60
CA ASP A 233 5.14 2.20 -2.48
C ASP A 233 4.22 1.74 -1.33
N ALA A 234 4.18 0.45 -1.03
CA ALA A 234 3.53 -0.08 0.17
C ALA A 234 4.25 0.26 1.48
N GLY A 235 5.43 0.92 1.43
CA GLY A 235 6.19 1.38 2.59
C GLY A 235 7.24 0.40 3.11
N PHE A 236 7.71 -0.53 2.28
CA PHE A 236 8.72 -1.54 2.59
C PHE A 236 9.92 -1.44 1.66
N ASP A 237 11.00 -2.16 1.96
CA ASP A 237 12.15 -2.29 1.08
C ASP A 237 12.11 -3.65 0.36
N PRO A 238 12.17 -3.69 -0.98
CA PRO A 238 12.21 -4.94 -1.72
C PRO A 238 13.57 -5.63 -1.58
N VAL A 239 13.56 -6.95 -1.41
CA VAL A 239 14.76 -7.78 -1.37
C VAL A 239 14.60 -8.95 -2.34
N ILE A 240 15.21 -8.86 -3.51
CA ILE A 240 15.19 -9.93 -4.49
C ILE A 240 16.07 -11.07 -3.98
N ILE A 241 15.44 -12.22 -3.70
CA ILE A 241 16.09 -13.43 -3.20
C ILE A 241 16.63 -14.28 -4.37
N GLY A 242 15.95 -14.23 -5.52
CA GLY A 242 16.36 -14.95 -6.73
C GLY A 242 15.18 -15.33 -7.62
N GLN A 243 15.39 -16.39 -8.40
CA GLN A 243 14.38 -16.98 -9.27
C GLN A 243 13.21 -17.56 -8.47
N LEU A 244 12.10 -17.87 -9.13
CA LEU A 244 10.86 -18.34 -8.53
C LEU A 244 11.06 -19.62 -7.69
N VAL A 245 12.00 -20.49 -8.06
CA VAL A 245 12.37 -21.67 -7.28
C VAL A 245 12.87 -21.33 -5.87
N ARG A 246 13.46 -20.15 -5.66
CA ARG A 246 13.91 -19.67 -4.35
C ARG A 246 12.77 -19.20 -3.44
N ALA A 247 11.54 -19.17 -3.93
CA ALA A 247 10.36 -18.81 -3.11
C ALA A 247 10.18 -19.72 -1.88
N LYS A 248 10.68 -20.96 -1.94
CA LYS A 248 10.70 -21.89 -0.80
C LYS A 248 11.45 -21.35 0.42
N ASP A 249 12.46 -20.49 0.22
CA ASP A 249 13.30 -19.96 1.28
C ASP A 249 12.53 -19.01 2.21
N PHE A 250 11.45 -18.43 1.72
CA PHE A 250 10.58 -17.53 2.47
C PHE A 250 9.09 -17.92 2.44
N ALA A 251 8.76 -19.11 1.94
CA ALA A 251 7.46 -19.73 2.13
C ALA A 251 7.29 -20.21 3.58
N GLN A 252 6.08 -20.58 3.96
CA GLN A 252 5.80 -21.15 5.29
C GLN A 252 6.70 -22.34 5.57
N GLY A 253 7.41 -22.28 6.68
CA GLY A 253 8.43 -23.27 7.07
C GLY A 253 9.84 -22.96 6.53
N GLY A 254 10.00 -22.02 5.62
CA GLY A 254 11.31 -21.59 5.12
C GLY A 254 12.08 -20.69 6.12
N PRO A 255 13.40 -20.58 5.98
CA PRO A 255 14.28 -19.89 6.94
C PRO A 255 14.04 -18.38 7.06
N LEU A 256 13.44 -17.75 6.05
CA LEU A 256 13.10 -16.31 6.07
C LEU A 256 11.63 -16.04 6.44
N TYR A 257 10.81 -17.10 6.62
CA TYR A 257 9.41 -16.93 6.96
C TYR A 257 9.22 -16.36 8.36
N GLY A 258 8.32 -15.39 8.52
CA GLY A 258 8.02 -14.76 9.81
C GLY A 258 9.10 -13.81 10.35
N GLN A 259 10.19 -13.62 9.62
CA GLN A 259 11.32 -12.80 10.06
C GLN A 259 11.04 -11.31 9.82
N GLN A 260 11.13 -10.51 10.90
CA GLN A 260 10.93 -9.06 10.84
C GLN A 260 12.31 -8.36 10.69
N LEU A 261 12.91 -8.51 9.52
CA LEU A 261 14.27 -8.02 9.23
C LEU A 261 14.24 -6.73 8.42
N THR A 262 15.28 -5.92 8.56
CA THR A 262 15.59 -4.86 7.58
C THR A 262 16.01 -5.49 6.26
N ALA A 263 15.99 -4.72 5.17
CA ALA A 263 16.43 -5.22 3.86
C ALA A 263 17.90 -5.69 3.89
N ALA A 264 18.78 -5.00 4.64
CA ALA A 264 20.17 -5.37 4.76
C ALA A 264 20.35 -6.71 5.51
N GLU A 265 19.63 -6.92 6.60
CA GLU A 265 19.65 -8.17 7.36
C GLU A 265 19.08 -9.33 6.54
N MET A 266 17.99 -9.09 5.81
CA MET A 266 17.37 -10.11 4.96
C MET A 266 18.31 -10.56 3.83
N ARG A 267 19.02 -9.62 3.17
CA ARG A 267 20.04 -9.96 2.15
C ARG A 267 21.13 -10.87 2.74
N ARG A 268 21.72 -10.47 3.87
CA ARG A 268 22.76 -11.29 4.53
C ARG A 268 22.27 -12.69 4.88
N ARG A 269 21.03 -12.83 5.39
CA ARG A 269 20.46 -14.16 5.68
C ARG A 269 20.18 -14.97 4.42
N ALA A 270 19.67 -14.33 3.37
CA ALA A 270 19.39 -15.00 2.10
C ALA A 270 20.66 -15.53 1.42
N GLU A 271 21.78 -14.80 1.51
CA GLU A 271 23.10 -15.21 1.01
C GLU A 271 23.65 -16.42 1.77
N ALA A 272 23.31 -16.58 3.04
CA ALA A 272 23.73 -17.71 3.86
C ALA A 272 22.91 -18.99 3.62
N ILE A 273 21.78 -18.93 2.92
CA ILE A 273 20.96 -20.09 2.56
C ILE A 273 21.58 -20.76 1.31
N LYS A 274 22.05 -22.00 1.50
CA LYS A 274 22.66 -22.82 0.44
C LYS A 274 21.61 -23.58 -0.36
#